data_f143adf111495d240e7a7e90eb45ab9c
#
_entry.id   f143adf111495d240e7a7e90eb45ab9c
#
_cell.length_a   1.000
_cell.length_b   1.000
_cell.length_c   1.000
_cell.angle_alpha   90.00
_cell.angle_beta   90.00
_cell.angle_gamma   90.00
#
_symmetry.space_group_name_H-M   'P 1'
#
loop_
_entity.id
_entity.type
_entity.pdbx_description
1 polymer ?
#
loop_
_entity_poly.entity_id
_entity_poly.type
_entity_poly.pdbx_seq_one_letter_code
_entity_poly.pdbx_strand_id
1 'polypeptide(L)'
;MKKLTALVLSVLMMFSLVACSENPSSQTDNNDNSQVTENAEAGLWADAVYTEDTEVGEGANTVAITVVAEEKSIVITLKTDETNLGQALRKSGFVQGSEGDYGLYISHVNGIKAVYEEDGAYWSFLDGDGSYMTNGVDDIQLTGNDAYQLAYTPA
;
A
#
# COMPACT_ATOMS: atom_id res chain seq x y z
N MET A 1 42.47 4.78 28.53
CA MET A 1 43.25 3.74 29.26
C MET A 1 42.31 2.54 29.49
N LYS A 2 42.78 1.38 29.00
CA LYS A 2 42.41 0.00 29.42
C LYS A 2 41.00 -0.47 28.97
N LYS A 3 40.90 -1.40 28.14
CA LYS A 3 41.36 -2.75 27.75
C LYS A 3 40.11 -3.63 27.61
N LEU A 4 39.84 -4.09 26.43
CA LEU A 4 39.98 -5.47 25.90
C LEU A 4 39.37 -6.56 26.80
N THR A 5 38.40 -7.32 26.30
CA THR A 5 38.55 -8.77 26.19
C THR A 5 37.49 -9.36 25.24
N ALA A 6 37.98 -10.07 24.26
CA ALA A 6 37.27 -10.99 23.39
C ALA A 6 36.96 -12.28 24.14
N LEU A 7 35.88 -12.94 23.78
CA LEU A 7 35.72 -14.37 24.02
C LEU A 7 34.95 -15.03 22.87
N VAL A 8 35.75 -15.70 22.07
CA VAL A 8 35.38 -16.67 21.04
C VAL A 8 34.95 -17.94 21.76
N LEU A 9 33.81 -18.51 21.46
CA LEU A 9 33.58 -19.93 21.71
C LEU A 9 32.81 -20.56 20.54
N SER A 10 33.60 -21.28 19.77
CA SER A 10 33.26 -22.25 18.76
C SER A 10 32.57 -23.47 19.41
N VAL A 11 31.43 -23.87 18.90
CA VAL A 11 30.95 -25.26 19.08
C VAL A 11 30.54 -25.82 17.72
N LEU A 12 31.39 -26.72 17.28
CA LEU A 12 31.27 -27.64 16.17
C LEU A 12 30.58 -28.92 16.72
N MET A 13 29.58 -29.42 16.06
CA MET A 13 29.14 -30.86 16.09
C MET A 13 27.79 -30.98 15.36
N MET A 14 27.50 -31.93 14.59
CA MET A 14 28.06 -33.15 14.03
C MET A 14 27.07 -33.65 12.96
N PHE A 15 27.61 -34.19 11.95
CA PHE A 15 26.97 -34.97 10.89
C PHE A 15 26.11 -36.15 11.40
N SER A 16 24.98 -36.36 10.74
CA SER A 16 24.40 -37.70 10.63
C SER A 16 23.88 -37.92 9.21
N LEU A 17 24.66 -38.58 8.43
CA LEU A 17 24.29 -39.22 7.17
C LEU A 17 23.54 -40.52 7.48
N VAL A 18 22.33 -40.66 6.94
CA VAL A 18 21.76 -41.98 6.70
C VAL A 18 21.45 -42.09 5.22
N ALA A 19 22.16 -42.99 4.59
CA ALA A 19 22.01 -43.35 3.19
C ALA A 19 21.31 -44.68 3.06
N CYS A 20 20.74 -44.91 1.85
CA CYS A 20 20.29 -46.17 1.22
C CYS A 20 18.79 -46.52 1.45
N SER A 21 18.00 -46.78 0.34
CA SER A 21 18.25 -47.78 -0.71
C SER A 21 17.27 -47.57 -1.89
N GLU A 22 17.77 -47.75 -3.10
CA GLU A 22 17.25 -48.03 -4.44
C GLU A 22 15.78 -48.52 -4.61
N ASN A 23 14.97 -47.91 -5.47
CA ASN A 23 14.67 -47.80 -6.94
C ASN A 23 13.64 -48.89 -7.45
N PRO A 24 12.91 -48.74 -8.61
CA PRO A 24 12.49 -47.55 -9.37
C PRO A 24 10.98 -47.57 -9.77
N SER A 25 10.41 -46.45 -10.11
CA SER A 25 9.51 -46.25 -11.26
C SER A 25 8.87 -44.85 -11.26
N SER A 26 9.18 -44.11 -12.31
CA SER A 26 8.40 -43.08 -13.02
C SER A 26 7.21 -42.42 -12.31
N GLN A 27 7.36 -41.14 -11.98
CA GLN A 27 6.46 -40.10 -12.49
C GLN A 27 7.02 -38.70 -12.17
N THR A 28 7.04 -37.88 -13.17
CA THR A 28 7.37 -36.47 -13.21
C THR A 28 6.34 -35.74 -12.37
N ASP A 29 6.75 -35.17 -11.22
CA ASP A 29 6.06 -34.09 -10.57
C ASP A 29 7.10 -33.05 -10.17
N ASN A 30 7.11 -31.98 -10.93
CA ASN A 30 7.78 -30.73 -10.58
C ASN A 30 7.09 -30.18 -9.34
N ASN A 31 7.62 -30.48 -8.17
CA ASN A 31 7.26 -29.77 -6.96
C ASN A 31 8.27 -28.63 -6.77
N ASP A 32 8.01 -27.55 -7.46
CA ASP A 32 8.62 -26.25 -7.17
C ASP A 32 8.03 -25.78 -5.84
N ASN A 33 8.72 -26.11 -4.75
CA ASN A 33 8.38 -25.64 -3.42
C ASN A 33 8.87 -24.19 -3.26
N SER A 34 8.28 -23.29 -4.01
CA SER A 34 8.29 -21.86 -3.67
C SER A 34 7.41 -21.72 -2.43
N GLN A 35 8.03 -21.50 -1.29
CA GLN A 35 7.33 -20.98 -0.12
C GLN A 35 6.79 -19.58 -0.49
N VAL A 36 5.58 -19.54 -1.03
CA VAL A 36 4.76 -18.34 -1.09
C VAL A 36 4.41 -18.04 0.37
N THR A 37 5.00 -17.00 0.90
CA THR A 37 4.53 -16.37 2.15
C THR A 37 3.07 -16.03 1.94
N GLU A 38 2.18 -16.79 2.59
CA GLU A 38 0.75 -16.52 2.68
C GLU A 38 0.54 -15.23 3.51
N ASN A 39 0.62 -14.10 2.85
CA ASN A 39 -0.01 -12.84 3.22
C ASN A 39 -0.57 -12.20 1.95
N ALA A 40 -1.25 -12.98 1.11
CA ALA A 40 -2.05 -12.43 0.04
C ALA A 40 -3.26 -11.76 0.71
N GLU A 41 -3.31 -10.43 0.66
CA GLU A 41 -4.50 -9.68 1.03
C GLU A 41 -5.69 -10.23 0.21
N ALA A 42 -6.86 -10.31 0.83
CA ALA A 42 -8.08 -10.78 0.17
C ALA A 42 -8.97 -9.59 -0.24
N GLY A 43 -9.91 -9.82 -1.16
CA GLY A 43 -10.85 -8.79 -1.58
C GLY A 43 -10.18 -7.66 -2.37
N LEU A 44 -10.64 -6.44 -2.15
CA LEU A 44 -10.13 -5.25 -2.85
C LEU A 44 -8.65 -4.97 -2.57
N TRP A 45 -8.15 -5.40 -1.41
CA TRP A 45 -6.77 -5.18 -0.99
C TRP A 45 -5.75 -6.08 -1.71
N ALA A 46 -6.20 -7.07 -2.47
CA ALA A 46 -5.31 -7.90 -3.29
C ALA A 46 -4.56 -7.09 -4.36
N ASP A 47 -5.14 -6.00 -4.83
CA ASP A 47 -4.55 -5.09 -5.84
C ASP A 47 -3.81 -3.90 -5.21
N ALA A 48 -3.79 -3.80 -3.88
CA ALA A 48 -3.21 -2.66 -3.18
C ALA A 48 -1.68 -2.61 -3.31
N VAL A 49 -1.15 -1.41 -3.58
CA VAL A 49 0.30 -1.14 -3.62
C VAL A 49 0.90 -1.15 -2.21
N TYR A 50 0.18 -0.59 -1.24
CA TYR A 50 0.56 -0.54 0.17
C TYR A 50 -0.51 -1.24 1.00
N THR A 51 -0.11 -2.07 1.94
CA THR A 51 -1.02 -2.82 2.81
C THR A 51 -0.94 -2.40 4.28
N GLU A 52 -0.01 -1.49 4.59
CA GLU A 52 0.26 -0.93 5.92
C GLU A 52 0.47 0.58 5.79
N ASP A 53 0.42 1.29 6.93
CA ASP A 53 0.72 2.72 6.98
C ASP A 53 2.10 2.99 6.39
N THR A 54 2.18 4.00 5.52
CA THR A 54 3.41 4.29 4.78
C THR A 54 3.60 5.79 4.54
N GLU A 55 4.84 6.18 4.26
CA GLU A 55 5.19 7.53 3.84
C GLU A 55 5.67 7.49 2.39
N VAL A 56 5.19 8.41 1.56
CA VAL A 56 5.53 8.52 0.14
C VAL A 56 5.85 9.97 -0.26
N GLY A 57 6.69 10.11 -1.27
CA GLY A 57 7.07 11.42 -1.81
C GLY A 57 8.10 12.15 -0.94
N GLU A 58 8.39 13.38 -1.33
CA GLU A 58 9.31 14.29 -0.66
C GLU A 58 8.74 15.71 -0.75
N GLY A 59 9.04 16.56 0.21
CA GLY A 59 8.59 17.95 0.21
C GLY A 59 8.32 18.50 1.60
N ALA A 60 7.99 19.81 1.64
CA ALA A 60 7.78 20.54 2.89
C ALA A 60 6.38 20.37 3.49
N ASN A 61 5.37 20.10 2.65
CA ASN A 61 4.00 19.86 3.08
C ASN A 61 3.79 18.38 3.39
N THR A 62 3.01 18.10 4.42
CA THR A 62 2.62 16.74 4.81
C THR A 62 1.11 16.62 4.74
N VAL A 63 0.63 15.60 4.04
CA VAL A 63 -0.80 15.31 3.91
C VAL A 63 -1.04 13.86 4.32
N ALA A 64 -1.84 13.64 5.35
CA ALA A 64 -2.27 12.30 5.75
C ALA A 64 -3.51 11.91 4.92
N ILE A 65 -3.40 10.88 4.09
CA ILE A 65 -4.50 10.34 3.32
C ILE A 65 -4.88 8.97 3.90
N THR A 66 -6.03 8.90 4.56
CA THR A 66 -6.59 7.60 4.98
C THR A 66 -7.27 6.95 3.79
N VAL A 67 -6.77 5.81 3.37
CA VAL A 67 -7.40 4.98 2.33
C VAL A 67 -8.27 3.93 3.02
N VAL A 68 -9.56 3.96 2.74
CA VAL A 68 -10.56 3.07 3.34
C VAL A 68 -11.19 2.22 2.25
N ALA A 69 -11.12 0.91 2.38
CA ALA A 69 -11.81 -0.02 1.49
C ALA A 69 -12.23 -1.27 2.28
N GLU A 70 -13.48 -1.70 2.13
CA GLU A 70 -14.07 -2.77 2.95
C GLU A 70 -13.96 -2.44 4.46
N GLU A 71 -13.48 -3.38 5.26
CA GLU A 71 -13.31 -3.21 6.71
C GLU A 71 -11.89 -2.77 7.11
N LYS A 72 -11.02 -2.48 6.12
CA LYS A 72 -9.62 -2.13 6.34
C LYS A 72 -9.35 -0.68 5.94
N SER A 73 -8.43 -0.06 6.66
CA SER A 73 -7.88 1.25 6.33
C SER A 73 -6.39 1.32 6.62
N ILE A 74 -5.69 2.13 5.85
CA ILE A 74 -4.29 2.52 6.07
C ILE A 74 -4.15 4.03 5.94
N VAL A 75 -3.07 4.58 6.50
CA VAL A 75 -2.69 5.97 6.32
C VAL A 75 -1.49 6.06 5.38
N ILE A 76 -1.64 6.75 4.26
CA ILE A 76 -0.54 7.11 3.37
C ILE A 76 -0.16 8.56 3.69
N THR A 77 0.99 8.77 4.30
CA THR A 77 1.53 10.10 4.57
C THR A 77 2.26 10.60 3.33
N LEU A 78 1.62 11.51 2.58
CA LEU A 78 2.18 12.11 1.38
C LEU A 78 3.00 13.34 1.75
N LYS A 79 4.29 13.34 1.38
CA LYS A 79 5.15 14.53 1.40
C LYS A 79 5.24 15.15 0.02
N THR A 80 5.09 16.48 -0.06
CA THR A 80 5.02 17.19 -1.33
C THR A 80 5.42 18.64 -1.20
N ASP A 81 5.92 19.24 -2.27
CA ASP A 81 6.10 20.68 -2.40
C ASP A 81 4.90 21.36 -3.09
N GLU A 82 3.92 20.57 -3.54
CA GLU A 82 2.69 21.12 -4.10
C GLU A 82 1.90 21.87 -3.03
N THR A 83 1.24 22.93 -3.43
CA THR A 83 0.37 23.74 -2.57
C THR A 83 -1.11 23.44 -2.77
N ASN A 84 -1.43 22.57 -3.71
CA ASN A 84 -2.79 22.16 -4.04
C ASN A 84 -2.92 20.65 -3.93
N LEU A 85 -3.99 20.16 -3.29
CA LEU A 85 -4.19 18.74 -3.02
C LEU A 85 -4.32 17.92 -4.31
N GLY A 86 -5.08 18.39 -5.30
CA GLY A 86 -5.25 17.67 -6.56
C GLY A 86 -3.94 17.48 -7.31
N GLN A 87 -3.06 18.50 -7.30
CA GLN A 87 -1.72 18.38 -7.88
C GLN A 87 -0.84 17.40 -7.10
N ALA A 88 -0.89 17.47 -5.77
CA ALA A 88 -0.17 16.54 -4.91
C ALA A 88 -0.60 15.09 -5.15
N LEU A 89 -1.89 14.82 -5.23
CA LEU A 89 -2.43 13.49 -5.51
C LEU A 89 -2.03 12.96 -6.88
N ARG A 90 -2.09 13.78 -7.94
CA ARG A 90 -1.65 13.38 -9.29
C ARG A 90 -0.17 12.97 -9.34
N LYS A 91 0.67 13.65 -8.57
CA LYS A 91 2.11 13.37 -8.50
C LYS A 91 2.47 12.23 -7.55
N SER A 92 1.58 11.88 -6.65
CA SER A 92 1.86 10.89 -5.58
C SER A 92 2.15 9.49 -6.07
N GLY A 93 1.63 9.12 -7.25
CA GLY A 93 1.74 7.79 -7.83
C GLY A 93 0.76 6.75 -7.27
N PHE A 94 0.14 6.99 -6.11
CA PHE A 94 -0.86 6.07 -5.55
C PHE A 94 -2.32 6.45 -5.89
N VAL A 95 -2.55 7.62 -6.47
CA VAL A 95 -3.87 8.05 -6.98
C VAL A 95 -3.81 8.17 -8.49
N GLN A 96 -4.83 7.62 -9.18
CA GLN A 96 -5.01 7.75 -10.62
C GLN A 96 -6.44 8.19 -10.92
N GLY A 97 -6.60 8.88 -12.03
CA GLY A 97 -7.89 9.39 -12.45
C GLY A 97 -7.82 10.10 -13.79
N SER A 98 -8.90 10.73 -14.15
CA SER A 98 -9.03 11.54 -15.38
C SER A 98 -9.52 12.94 -15.05
N GLU A 99 -9.29 13.89 -15.96
CA GLU A 99 -9.88 15.21 -15.86
C GLU A 99 -11.37 15.13 -16.15
N GLY A 100 -12.19 15.63 -15.23
CA GLY A 100 -13.62 15.75 -15.36
C GLY A 100 -14.07 17.21 -15.32
N ASP A 101 -15.37 17.46 -15.46
CA ASP A 101 -15.96 18.81 -15.45
C ASP A 101 -15.76 19.55 -14.09
N TYR A 102 -15.50 18.80 -13.05
CA TYR A 102 -15.30 19.29 -11.68
C TYR A 102 -13.88 19.02 -11.12
N GLY A 103 -12.90 18.84 -12.02
CA GLY A 103 -11.52 18.52 -11.67
C GLY A 103 -11.21 17.02 -11.70
N LEU A 104 -10.26 16.57 -10.89
CA LEU A 104 -9.80 15.18 -10.88
C LEU A 104 -10.93 14.21 -10.50
N TYR A 105 -11.36 13.38 -11.46
CA TYR A 105 -12.17 12.19 -11.20
C TYR A 105 -11.25 11.04 -10.82
N ILE A 106 -11.28 10.64 -9.54
CA ILE A 106 -10.42 9.60 -9.00
C ILE A 106 -11.00 8.23 -9.35
N SER A 107 -10.24 7.42 -10.08
CA SER A 107 -10.62 6.06 -10.49
C SER A 107 -9.85 4.96 -9.75
N HIS A 108 -8.64 5.26 -9.29
CA HIS A 108 -7.83 4.30 -8.53
C HIS A 108 -7.17 5.00 -7.35
N VAL A 109 -7.17 4.33 -6.22
CA VAL A 109 -6.42 4.74 -5.02
C VAL A 109 -5.65 3.54 -4.50
N ASN A 110 -4.35 3.69 -4.32
CA ASN A 110 -3.50 2.61 -3.82
C ASN A 110 -3.57 1.30 -4.64
N GLY A 111 -3.78 1.42 -5.96
CA GLY A 111 -3.98 0.28 -6.86
C GLY A 111 -5.41 -0.23 -6.92
N ILE A 112 -6.25 0.07 -5.94
CA ILE A 112 -7.65 -0.37 -5.89
C ILE A 112 -8.49 0.47 -6.85
N LYS A 113 -9.19 -0.18 -7.77
CA LYS A 113 -10.06 0.45 -8.77
C LYS A 113 -11.46 0.69 -8.23
N ALA A 114 -12.04 1.85 -8.55
CA ALA A 114 -13.46 2.15 -8.35
C ALA A 114 -13.93 3.10 -9.47
N VAL A 115 -14.57 2.56 -10.47
CA VAL A 115 -15.17 3.28 -11.61
C VAL A 115 -16.66 2.98 -11.63
N TYR A 116 -17.49 4.01 -11.44
CA TYR A 116 -18.92 3.83 -11.21
C TYR A 116 -19.61 3.00 -12.29
N GLU A 117 -19.34 3.26 -13.55
CA GLU A 117 -19.97 2.59 -14.68
C GLU A 117 -19.53 1.13 -14.88
N GLU A 118 -18.37 0.76 -14.31
CA GLU A 118 -17.78 -0.58 -14.47
C GLU A 118 -17.92 -1.41 -13.21
N ASP A 119 -17.65 -0.80 -12.06
CA ASP A 119 -17.51 -1.49 -10.77
C ASP A 119 -18.73 -1.26 -9.86
N GLY A 120 -19.65 -0.33 -10.22
CA GLY A 120 -20.75 0.09 -9.35
C GLY A 120 -20.24 0.72 -8.04
N ALA A 121 -19.07 1.37 -8.08
CA ALA A 121 -18.44 1.97 -6.93
C ALA A 121 -17.63 3.21 -7.33
N TYR A 122 -17.31 4.06 -6.36
CA TYR A 122 -16.52 5.26 -6.58
C TYR A 122 -15.68 5.59 -5.34
N TRP A 123 -14.69 6.47 -5.50
CA TRP A 123 -13.90 6.98 -4.39
C TRP A 123 -14.55 8.23 -3.82
N SER A 124 -15.09 8.13 -2.60
CA SER A 124 -15.57 9.28 -1.84
C SER A 124 -14.40 10.09 -1.29
N PHE A 125 -14.50 11.41 -1.41
CA PHE A 125 -13.54 12.34 -0.81
C PHE A 125 -14.14 12.95 0.47
N LEU A 126 -13.45 12.74 1.61
CA LEU A 126 -13.88 13.17 2.92
C LEU A 126 -12.75 13.98 3.60
N ASP A 127 -13.12 14.81 4.57
CA ASP A 127 -12.15 15.46 5.45
C ASP A 127 -11.53 14.46 6.46
N GLY A 128 -10.61 14.94 7.30
CA GLY A 128 -9.94 14.12 8.30
C GLY A 128 -10.88 13.52 9.35
N ASP A 129 -12.06 14.11 9.56
CA ASP A 129 -13.08 13.66 10.49
C ASP A 129 -14.09 12.70 9.84
N GLY A 130 -13.95 12.44 8.55
CA GLY A 130 -14.82 11.54 7.79
C GLY A 130 -16.11 12.18 7.28
N SER A 131 -16.21 13.50 7.26
CA SER A 131 -17.33 14.22 6.66
C SER A 131 -17.10 14.42 5.15
N TYR A 132 -18.17 14.29 4.35
CA TYR A 132 -18.07 14.49 2.91
C TYR A 132 -17.63 15.91 2.56
N MET A 133 -16.63 16.01 1.71
CA MET A 133 -16.20 17.30 1.16
C MET A 133 -17.19 17.77 0.09
N THR A 134 -17.47 19.06 0.08
CA THR A 134 -18.34 19.69 -0.93
C THR A 134 -17.58 20.18 -2.15
N ASN A 135 -16.26 20.28 -2.02
CA ASN A 135 -15.34 20.74 -3.06
C ASN A 135 -14.51 19.57 -3.56
N GLY A 136 -14.12 19.60 -4.82
CA GLY A 136 -13.18 18.65 -5.38
C GLY A 136 -11.75 18.84 -4.82
N VAL A 137 -10.90 17.83 -4.98
CA VAL A 137 -9.50 17.89 -4.52
C VAL A 137 -8.71 19.04 -5.16
N ASP A 138 -9.11 19.48 -6.36
CA ASP A 138 -8.46 20.59 -7.07
C ASP A 138 -8.75 21.97 -6.47
N ASP A 139 -9.79 22.09 -5.67
CA ASP A 139 -10.14 23.34 -4.97
C ASP A 139 -9.43 23.49 -3.61
N ILE A 140 -8.72 22.45 -3.16
CA ILE A 140 -8.13 22.40 -1.83
C ILE A 140 -6.69 22.92 -1.86
N GLN A 141 -6.45 24.01 -1.11
CA GLN A 141 -5.11 24.52 -0.85
C GLN A 141 -4.54 23.88 0.41
N LEU A 142 -3.33 23.33 0.30
CA LEU A 142 -2.64 22.70 1.42
C LEU A 142 -2.13 23.76 2.41
N THR A 143 -2.22 23.45 3.69
CA THR A 143 -1.80 24.32 4.80
C THR A 143 -0.54 23.82 5.50
N GLY A 144 -0.04 22.65 5.11
CA GLY A 144 1.23 22.07 5.57
C GLY A 144 1.10 20.82 6.45
N ASN A 145 -0.03 20.66 7.16
CA ASN A 145 -0.36 19.45 7.90
C ASN A 145 -1.87 19.18 7.76
N ASP A 146 -2.21 18.55 6.67
CA ASP A 146 -3.60 18.33 6.27
C ASP A 146 -3.95 16.85 6.40
N ALA A 147 -5.23 16.55 6.62
CA ALA A 147 -5.72 15.17 6.69
C ALA A 147 -7.01 15.02 5.91
N TYR A 148 -7.11 13.97 5.10
CA TYR A 148 -8.27 13.63 4.30
C TYR A 148 -8.46 12.11 4.25
N GLN A 149 -9.63 11.69 3.77
CA GLN A 149 -9.90 10.27 3.51
C GLN A 149 -10.36 10.08 2.06
N LEU A 150 -9.91 8.99 1.48
CA LEU A 150 -10.42 8.46 0.23
C LEU A 150 -11.05 7.10 0.55
N ALA A 151 -12.37 7.01 0.45
CA ALA A 151 -13.13 5.83 0.83
C ALA A 151 -13.76 5.16 -0.39
N TYR A 152 -13.50 3.87 -0.58
CA TYR A 152 -14.20 3.05 -1.55
C TYR A 152 -15.68 2.95 -1.17
N THR A 153 -16.55 3.44 -2.02
CA THR A 153 -18.00 3.55 -1.74
C THR A 153 -18.78 2.80 -2.81
N PRO A 154 -19.40 1.68 -2.46
CA PRO A 154 -20.38 1.02 -3.33
C PRO A 154 -21.58 1.94 -3.61
N ALA A 155 -22.16 1.85 -4.83
CA ALA A 155 -23.32 2.63 -5.25
C ALA A 155 -24.66 2.03 -4.75
#